data_96cb5e1c4f62419078057b9a918f3dd5
#
_entry.id   96cb5e1c4f62419078057b9a918f3dd5
#
_cell.length_a   1.000
_cell.length_b   1.000
_cell.length_c   1.000
_cell.angle_alpha   90.00
_cell.angle_beta   90.00
_cell.angle_gamma   90.00
#
_symmetry.space_group_name_H-M   'P 1'
#
loop_
_entity.id
_entity.type
_entity.pdbx_description
1 polymer ?
#
loop_
_entity_poly.entity_id
_entity_poly.type
_entity_poly.pdbx_seq_one_letter_code
_entity_poly.pdbx_strand_id
1 'polypeptide(L)'
;MRYYTNVQMVGNDFLVRGYEGGKSFTSREKFQPTMFVPSKKKTKYKTLDGKYVQSIQPGTVRETREFIKTHGDVQGFEVYGNNRYIYQYISDKYPETEIKFDINKIKLVTIDIEVKSENGFPTVEKCDEEMLCITLQDYATKRILTFGVGAYHHNDPMVKYVQCNDEYDLLTHFVNFWSHDPPEVVTGWNCQLYDIPYLAKRITRVLGEKTS
;
A
#
# COMPACT_ATOMS: atom_id res chain seq x y z
N MET A 1 -20.33 10.09 -4.81
CA MET A 1 -18.95 10.50 -4.61
C MET A 1 -18.08 9.27 -4.85
N ARG A 2 -16.99 9.40 -5.61
CA ARG A 2 -16.01 8.34 -5.88
C ARG A 2 -14.63 8.82 -5.40
N TYR A 3 -13.93 7.98 -4.63
CA TYR A 3 -12.56 8.24 -4.20
C TYR A 3 -11.76 6.93 -4.15
N TYR A 4 -10.45 7.03 -4.31
CA TYR A 4 -9.55 5.90 -4.19
C TYR A 4 -8.96 5.81 -2.78
N THR A 5 -8.67 4.59 -2.32
CA THR A 5 -7.91 4.30 -1.09
C THR A 5 -6.52 3.77 -1.41
N ASN A 6 -6.39 3.09 -2.57
CA ASN A 6 -5.10 2.61 -3.05
C ASN A 6 -5.07 2.56 -4.58
N VAL A 7 -3.91 2.90 -5.15
CA VAL A 7 -3.59 2.71 -6.57
C VAL A 7 -2.22 2.05 -6.66
N GLN A 8 -2.17 0.86 -7.23
CA GLN A 8 -0.95 0.09 -7.43
C GLN A 8 -0.77 -0.24 -8.91
N MET A 9 0.45 -0.13 -9.42
CA MET A 9 0.77 -0.52 -10.79
C MET A 9 1.37 -1.93 -10.80
N VAL A 10 0.78 -2.82 -11.60
CA VAL A 10 1.26 -4.19 -11.83
C VAL A 10 1.43 -4.39 -13.33
N GLY A 11 2.69 -4.38 -13.78
CA GLY A 11 3.01 -4.35 -15.20
C GLY A 11 2.50 -3.08 -15.89
N ASN A 12 1.53 -3.24 -16.82
CA ASN A 12 0.86 -2.13 -17.52
C ASN A 12 -0.52 -1.79 -16.95
N ASP A 13 -0.96 -2.50 -15.91
CA ASP A 13 -2.29 -2.34 -15.34
C ASP A 13 -2.22 -1.57 -14.02
N PHE A 14 -3.29 -0.81 -13.76
CA PHE A 14 -3.49 -0.08 -12.53
C PHE A 14 -4.58 -0.79 -11.71
N LEU A 15 -4.19 -1.32 -10.56
CA LEU A 15 -5.12 -1.90 -9.59
C LEU A 15 -5.58 -0.78 -8.68
N VAL A 16 -6.89 -0.52 -8.68
CA VAL A 16 -7.48 0.58 -7.93
C VAL A 16 -8.46 0.03 -6.91
N ARG A 17 -8.32 0.46 -5.69
CA ARG A 17 -9.32 0.26 -4.63
C ARG A 17 -9.88 1.60 -4.21
N GLY A 18 -11.14 1.61 -3.82
CA GLY A 18 -11.79 2.83 -3.37
C GLY A 18 -13.25 2.64 -3.06
N TYR A 19 -13.98 3.77 -3.01
CA TYR A 19 -15.41 3.81 -2.72
C TYR A 19 -16.15 4.61 -3.78
N GLU A 20 -17.33 4.14 -4.17
CA GLU A 20 -18.27 4.83 -5.05
C GLU A 20 -19.69 4.68 -4.50
N GLY A 21 -20.37 5.82 -4.25
CA GLY A 21 -21.70 5.81 -3.64
C GLY A 21 -21.76 5.12 -2.26
N GLY A 22 -20.64 5.10 -1.52
CA GLY A 22 -20.51 4.48 -0.20
C GLY A 22 -20.26 2.96 -0.23
N LYS A 23 -20.10 2.36 -1.42
CA LYS A 23 -19.73 0.94 -1.58
C LYS A 23 -18.28 0.84 -2.01
N SER A 24 -17.53 -0.12 -1.44
CA SER A 24 -16.16 -0.42 -1.85
C SER A 24 -16.14 -0.99 -3.27
N PHE A 25 -15.09 -0.66 -4.01
CA PHE A 25 -14.82 -1.27 -5.32
C PHE A 25 -13.33 -1.65 -5.46
N THR A 26 -13.08 -2.62 -6.30
CA THR A 26 -11.75 -2.97 -6.82
C THR A 26 -11.85 -3.04 -8.32
N SER A 27 -10.95 -2.37 -9.03
CA SER A 27 -10.90 -2.39 -10.49
C SER A 27 -9.48 -2.60 -11.00
N ARG A 28 -9.38 -3.13 -12.22
CA ARG A 28 -8.14 -3.25 -12.98
C ARG A 28 -8.29 -2.42 -14.24
N GLU A 29 -7.50 -1.36 -14.35
CA GLU A 29 -7.65 -0.35 -15.38
C GLU A 29 -6.41 -0.24 -16.26
N LYS A 30 -6.61 0.06 -17.54
CA LYS A 30 -5.54 0.43 -18.47
C LYS A 30 -5.34 1.94 -18.42
N PHE A 31 -4.08 2.34 -18.56
CA PHE A 31 -3.71 3.75 -18.61
C PHE A 31 -2.59 3.97 -19.61
N GLN A 32 -2.68 5.06 -20.36
CA GLN A 32 -1.66 5.51 -21.28
C GLN A 32 -1.05 6.80 -20.76
N PRO A 33 0.21 6.77 -20.29
CA PRO A 33 0.85 7.96 -19.74
C PRO A 33 0.99 9.07 -20.78
N THR A 34 0.80 10.30 -20.36
CA THR A 34 1.03 11.50 -21.16
C THR A 34 2.44 12.02 -20.92
N MET A 35 3.20 12.16 -22.01
CA MET A 35 4.50 12.79 -22.03
C MET A 35 4.47 14.04 -22.92
N PHE A 36 5.52 14.83 -22.87
CA PHE A 36 5.62 16.06 -23.67
C PHE A 36 6.95 16.09 -24.42
N VAL A 37 6.90 16.55 -25.65
CA VAL A 37 8.08 16.70 -26.51
C VAL A 37 8.13 18.11 -27.08
N PRO A 38 9.34 18.62 -27.49
CA PRO A 38 9.46 19.95 -28.06
C PRO A 38 8.51 20.20 -29.22
N SER A 39 7.94 21.40 -29.30
CA SER A 39 7.06 21.81 -30.39
C SER A 39 7.56 23.07 -31.06
N LYS A 40 7.66 23.03 -32.39
CA LYS A 40 7.96 24.22 -33.20
C LYS A 40 6.77 25.20 -33.29
N LYS A 41 5.55 24.72 -32.98
CA LYS A 41 4.34 25.52 -33.00
C LYS A 41 3.98 25.98 -31.59
N LYS A 42 3.34 27.13 -31.49
CA LYS A 42 2.74 27.61 -30.22
C LYS A 42 1.65 26.63 -29.76
N THR A 43 1.79 26.12 -28.56
CA THR A 43 0.82 25.22 -27.90
C THR A 43 0.38 25.81 -26.56
N LYS A 44 -0.58 25.17 -25.90
CA LYS A 44 -1.01 25.56 -24.54
C LYS A 44 -0.01 25.12 -23.46
N TYR A 45 0.94 24.26 -23.80
CA TYR A 45 1.93 23.73 -22.85
C TYR A 45 3.29 24.35 -23.08
N LYS A 46 3.99 24.60 -21.96
CA LYS A 46 5.35 25.12 -21.95
C LYS A 46 6.17 24.42 -20.88
N THR A 47 7.46 24.32 -21.10
CA THR A 47 8.44 23.98 -20.09
C THR A 47 8.60 25.12 -19.07
N LEU A 48 9.30 24.88 -17.97
CA LEU A 48 9.58 25.92 -16.95
C LEU A 48 10.40 27.08 -17.50
N ASP A 49 11.24 26.83 -18.52
CA ASP A 49 12.04 27.83 -19.24
C ASP A 49 11.28 28.47 -20.42
N GLY A 50 9.99 28.21 -20.56
CA GLY A 50 9.09 28.88 -21.49
C GLY A 50 9.03 28.31 -22.91
N LYS A 51 9.76 27.22 -23.23
CA LYS A 51 9.71 26.55 -24.54
C LYS A 51 8.38 25.84 -24.76
N TYR A 52 7.86 25.89 -25.97
CA TYR A 52 6.63 25.19 -26.31
C TYR A 52 6.84 23.68 -26.43
N VAL A 53 5.95 22.92 -25.84
CA VAL A 53 5.90 21.45 -25.91
C VAL A 53 4.50 20.99 -26.33
N GLN A 54 4.42 19.82 -26.93
CA GLN A 54 3.16 19.15 -27.25
C GLN A 54 3.05 17.85 -26.49
N SER A 55 1.82 17.50 -26.09
CA SER A 55 1.51 16.23 -25.44
C SER A 55 1.51 15.08 -26.42
N ILE A 56 2.04 13.96 -26.00
CA ILE A 56 2.02 12.69 -26.71
C ILE A 56 1.60 11.56 -25.75
N GLN A 57 1.05 10.50 -26.27
CA GLN A 57 0.77 9.27 -25.53
C GLN A 57 1.43 8.11 -26.30
N PRO A 58 2.66 7.71 -25.95
CA PRO A 58 3.39 6.67 -26.66
C PRO A 58 2.73 5.29 -26.58
N GLY A 59 1.77 5.09 -25.67
CA GLY A 59 1.04 3.85 -25.48
C GLY A 59 0.98 3.43 -24.00
N THR A 60 1.12 2.14 -23.74
CA THR A 60 1.16 1.57 -22.38
C THR A 60 2.35 2.10 -21.59
N VAL A 61 2.38 1.84 -20.29
CA VAL A 61 3.53 2.18 -19.41
C VAL A 61 4.84 1.62 -19.98
N ARG A 62 4.83 0.39 -20.47
CA ARG A 62 6.02 -0.24 -21.08
C ARG A 62 6.47 0.51 -22.33
N GLU A 63 5.55 0.76 -23.26
CA GLU A 63 5.86 1.49 -24.50
C GLU A 63 6.33 2.93 -24.23
N THR A 64 5.75 3.58 -23.22
CA THR A 64 6.20 4.91 -22.78
C THR A 64 7.63 4.88 -22.22
N ARG A 65 7.99 3.87 -21.42
CA ARG A 65 9.37 3.70 -20.94
C ARG A 65 10.35 3.42 -22.07
N GLU A 66 9.96 2.58 -23.03
CA GLU A 66 10.76 2.29 -24.23
C GLU A 66 10.94 3.56 -25.08
N PHE A 67 9.89 4.36 -25.27
CA PHE A 67 9.95 5.64 -25.94
C PHE A 67 10.94 6.61 -25.28
N ILE A 68 10.87 6.78 -23.96
CA ILE A 68 11.78 7.62 -23.20
C ILE A 68 13.23 7.14 -23.37
N LYS A 69 13.46 5.81 -23.24
CA LYS A 69 14.80 5.24 -23.38
C LYS A 69 15.38 5.45 -24.80
N THR A 70 14.55 5.36 -25.83
CA THR A 70 15.01 5.50 -27.23
C THR A 70 15.26 6.96 -27.62
N HIS A 71 14.50 7.91 -27.06
CA HIS A 71 14.50 9.30 -27.51
C HIS A 71 15.06 10.29 -26.47
N GLY A 72 15.19 9.89 -25.21
CA GLY A 72 15.57 10.81 -24.11
C GLY A 72 16.97 11.41 -24.25
N ASP A 73 17.88 10.69 -24.93
CA ASP A 73 19.27 11.12 -25.16
C ASP A 73 19.47 11.79 -26.53
N VAL A 74 18.40 12.00 -27.30
CA VAL A 74 18.48 12.66 -28.61
C VAL A 74 18.60 14.16 -28.41
N GLN A 75 19.71 14.74 -28.85
CA GLN A 75 19.97 16.19 -28.72
C GLN A 75 18.85 17.02 -29.37
N GLY A 76 18.25 17.94 -28.61
CA GLY A 76 17.13 18.78 -29.05
C GLY A 76 15.77 18.09 -29.11
N PHE A 77 15.67 16.88 -28.57
CA PHE A 77 14.41 16.16 -28.48
C PHE A 77 14.21 15.62 -27.05
N GLU A 78 14.21 16.52 -26.09
CA GLU A 78 14.00 16.16 -24.70
C GLU A 78 12.56 15.68 -24.47
N VAL A 79 12.41 14.61 -23.69
CA VAL A 79 11.10 14.07 -23.28
C VAL A 79 10.79 14.54 -21.86
N TYR A 80 9.74 15.32 -21.72
CA TYR A 80 9.28 15.85 -20.43
C TYR A 80 8.05 15.10 -19.94
N GLY A 81 7.83 15.10 -18.64
CA GLY A 81 6.66 14.52 -17.99
C GLY A 81 7.01 13.82 -16.69
N ASN A 82 5.98 13.38 -15.97
CA ASN A 82 6.15 12.65 -14.73
C ASN A 82 6.26 11.14 -15.02
N ASN A 83 7.40 10.55 -14.74
CA ASN A 83 7.63 9.11 -14.90
C ASN A 83 7.06 8.26 -13.74
N ARG A 84 6.51 8.91 -12.71
CA ARG A 84 5.73 8.25 -11.66
C ARG A 84 4.28 8.11 -12.12
N TYR A 85 4.00 7.12 -12.96
CA TYR A 85 2.74 6.97 -13.66
C TYR A 85 1.53 6.77 -12.79
N ILE A 86 1.69 6.28 -11.54
CA ILE A 86 0.60 6.22 -10.55
C ILE A 86 0.06 7.63 -10.28
N TYR A 87 0.91 8.63 -10.12
CA TYR A 87 0.46 10.00 -9.87
C TYR A 87 -0.17 10.65 -11.10
N GLN A 88 0.32 10.33 -12.32
CA GLN A 88 -0.38 10.76 -13.53
C GLN A 88 -1.80 10.16 -13.59
N TYR A 89 -1.91 8.84 -13.34
CA TYR A 89 -3.20 8.17 -13.30
C TYR A 89 -4.15 8.82 -12.30
N ILE A 90 -3.68 9.07 -11.07
CA ILE A 90 -4.48 9.72 -10.02
C ILE A 90 -4.92 11.12 -10.46
N SER A 91 -4.00 11.93 -10.98
CA SER A 91 -4.29 13.29 -11.45
C SER A 91 -5.33 13.32 -12.58
N ASP A 92 -5.27 12.35 -13.50
CA ASP A 92 -6.18 12.29 -14.65
C ASP A 92 -7.57 11.75 -14.28
N LYS A 93 -7.62 10.75 -13.38
CA LYS A 93 -8.88 10.10 -12.98
C LYS A 93 -9.60 10.80 -11.85
N TYR A 94 -8.85 11.53 -11.02
CA TYR A 94 -9.34 12.26 -9.85
C TYR A 94 -8.82 13.72 -9.92
N PRO A 95 -9.29 14.52 -10.89
CA PRO A 95 -8.77 15.87 -11.16
C PRO A 95 -9.14 16.91 -10.10
N GLU A 96 -10.01 16.56 -9.17
CA GLU A 96 -10.42 17.46 -8.10
C GLU A 96 -9.26 17.76 -7.15
N THR A 97 -9.07 19.02 -6.81
CA THR A 97 -8.00 19.47 -5.89
C THR A 97 -8.22 19.01 -4.46
N GLU A 98 -9.46 18.70 -4.10
CA GLU A 98 -9.86 18.19 -2.79
C GLU A 98 -10.74 16.95 -2.96
N ILE A 99 -10.20 15.78 -2.64
CA ILE A 99 -10.95 14.52 -2.65
C ILE A 99 -11.66 14.39 -1.30
N LYS A 100 -13.00 14.52 -1.33
CA LYS A 100 -13.80 14.26 -0.14
C LYS A 100 -13.93 12.76 0.09
N PHE A 101 -13.51 12.30 1.25
CA PHE A 101 -13.59 10.89 1.66
C PHE A 101 -14.15 10.77 3.07
N ASP A 102 -14.66 9.59 3.41
CA ASP A 102 -15.15 9.27 4.75
C ASP A 102 -14.18 8.25 5.38
N ILE A 103 -13.34 8.73 6.30
CA ILE A 103 -12.33 7.90 6.97
C ILE A 103 -12.95 6.72 7.74
N ASN A 104 -14.18 6.87 8.23
CA ASN A 104 -14.85 5.82 9.00
C ASN A 104 -15.33 4.65 8.13
N LYS A 105 -15.35 4.81 6.81
CA LYS A 105 -15.65 3.73 5.86
C LYS A 105 -14.42 2.97 5.43
N ILE A 106 -13.23 3.57 5.58
CA ILE A 106 -11.97 2.94 5.24
C ILE A 106 -11.58 2.01 6.39
N LYS A 107 -11.38 0.74 6.10
CA LYS A 107 -10.89 -0.22 7.10
C LYS A 107 -9.42 0.02 7.39
N LEU A 108 -9.16 0.95 8.30
CA LEU A 108 -7.83 1.33 8.76
C LEU A 108 -7.54 0.66 10.10
N VAL A 109 -6.44 -0.05 10.19
CA VAL A 109 -6.00 -0.77 11.39
C VAL A 109 -4.60 -0.33 11.77
N THR A 110 -4.40 -0.04 13.05
CA THR A 110 -3.06 0.08 13.64
C THR A 110 -2.61 -1.30 14.09
N ILE A 111 -1.40 -1.69 13.75
CA ILE A 111 -0.77 -2.94 14.17
C ILE A 111 0.44 -2.67 15.05
N ASP A 112 0.65 -3.51 16.04
CA ASP A 112 1.82 -3.57 16.89
C ASP A 112 2.11 -5.03 17.26
N ILE A 113 3.41 -5.41 17.37
CA ILE A 113 3.84 -6.76 17.72
C ILE A 113 4.78 -6.74 18.92
N GLU A 114 4.69 -7.78 19.74
CA GLU A 114 5.64 -8.07 20.80
C GLU A 114 6.38 -9.36 20.51
N VAL A 115 7.70 -9.30 20.58
CA VAL A 115 8.60 -10.39 20.26
C VAL A 115 9.48 -10.71 21.46
N LYS A 116 9.75 -11.99 21.68
CA LYS A 116 10.71 -12.44 22.70
C LYS A 116 12.07 -11.79 22.46
N SER A 117 12.79 -11.47 23.52
CA SER A 117 14.07 -10.77 23.45
C SER A 117 15.07 -11.39 24.43
N GLU A 118 15.41 -12.66 24.20
CA GLU A 118 16.38 -13.36 25.07
C GLU A 118 17.84 -13.02 24.73
N ASN A 119 18.11 -12.75 23.43
CA ASN A 119 19.47 -12.57 22.90
C ASN A 119 19.72 -11.13 22.41
N GLY A 120 19.07 -10.13 23.01
CA GLY A 120 19.11 -8.74 22.60
C GLY A 120 17.96 -8.36 21.68
N PHE A 121 18.00 -7.17 21.08
CA PHE A 121 16.90 -6.69 20.24
C PHE A 121 16.70 -7.56 19.00
N PRO A 122 15.51 -8.14 18.78
CA PRO A 122 15.24 -9.01 17.64
C PRO A 122 15.30 -8.22 16.33
N THR A 123 16.05 -8.71 15.34
CA THR A 123 16.13 -8.05 14.03
C THR A 123 15.31 -8.80 12.98
N VAL A 124 14.79 -8.05 12.01
CA VAL A 124 14.04 -8.61 10.88
C VAL A 124 14.88 -9.58 10.07
N GLU A 125 16.21 -9.36 9.96
CA GLU A 125 17.13 -10.20 9.20
C GLU A 125 17.22 -11.61 9.80
N LYS A 126 17.42 -11.72 11.11
CA LYS A 126 17.52 -12.99 11.82
C LYS A 126 16.17 -13.64 12.02
N CYS A 127 15.19 -12.87 12.51
CA CYS A 127 13.81 -13.28 12.77
C CYS A 127 13.76 -14.62 13.56
N ASP A 128 14.64 -14.75 14.57
CA ASP A 128 14.87 -15.99 15.33
C ASP A 128 14.06 -16.07 16.62
N GLU A 129 13.64 -14.94 17.18
CA GLU A 129 12.87 -14.88 18.39
C GLU A 129 11.35 -15.04 18.14
N GLU A 130 10.65 -15.65 19.09
CA GLU A 130 9.23 -16.00 19.00
C GLU A 130 8.33 -14.77 19.12
N MET A 131 7.23 -14.81 18.38
CA MET A 131 6.14 -13.84 18.51
C MET A 131 5.32 -14.11 19.77
N LEU A 132 5.19 -13.11 20.64
CA LEU A 132 4.44 -13.23 21.89
C LEU A 132 3.05 -12.63 21.80
N CYS A 133 2.91 -11.55 20.99
CA CYS A 133 1.67 -10.81 20.92
C CYS A 133 1.54 -10.11 19.56
N ILE A 134 0.32 -10.07 19.03
CA ILE A 134 -0.08 -9.23 17.88
C ILE A 134 -1.31 -8.45 18.28
N THR A 135 -1.22 -7.12 18.29
CA THR A 135 -2.33 -6.23 18.64
C THR A 135 -2.78 -5.44 17.42
N LEU A 136 -4.09 -5.41 17.21
CA LEU A 136 -4.75 -4.65 16.16
C LEU A 136 -5.74 -3.69 16.79
N GLN A 137 -5.71 -2.41 16.38
CA GLN A 137 -6.74 -1.45 16.75
C GLN A 137 -7.46 -0.93 15.50
N ASP A 138 -8.76 -1.12 15.44
CA ASP A 138 -9.62 -0.55 14.40
C ASP A 138 -9.80 0.96 14.61
N TYR A 139 -9.50 1.75 13.58
CA TYR A 139 -9.53 3.22 13.67
C TYR A 139 -10.93 3.77 13.92
N ALA A 140 -11.94 3.24 13.24
CA ALA A 140 -13.30 3.75 13.30
C ALA A 140 -13.99 3.42 14.63
N THR A 141 -13.87 2.18 15.08
CA THR A 141 -14.55 1.68 16.28
C THR A 141 -13.73 1.80 17.55
N LYS A 142 -12.42 2.02 17.45
CA LYS A 142 -11.43 2.01 18.54
C LYS A 142 -11.32 0.66 19.26
N ARG A 143 -11.96 -0.38 18.74
CA ARG A 143 -11.83 -1.73 19.30
C ARG A 143 -10.43 -2.28 19.10
N ILE A 144 -9.96 -2.98 20.10
CA ILE A 144 -8.66 -3.63 20.12
C ILE A 144 -8.87 -5.14 20.07
N LEU A 145 -8.14 -5.80 19.17
CA LEU A 145 -8.05 -7.25 19.09
C LEU A 145 -6.59 -7.64 19.30
N THR A 146 -6.34 -8.44 20.31
CA THR A 146 -5.00 -8.94 20.63
C THR A 146 -4.97 -10.45 20.58
N PHE A 147 -4.04 -11.01 19.84
CA PHE A 147 -3.65 -12.42 19.89
C PHE A 147 -2.39 -12.49 20.75
N GLY A 148 -2.39 -13.31 21.80
CA GLY A 148 -1.24 -13.35 22.71
C GLY A 148 -1.02 -14.73 23.31
N VAL A 149 0.24 -15.08 23.51
CA VAL A 149 0.63 -16.34 24.16
C VAL A 149 0.45 -16.20 25.68
N GLY A 150 -0.28 -17.13 26.24
CA GLY A 150 -0.58 -17.13 27.67
C GLY A 150 -1.85 -16.38 28.09
N ALA A 151 -2.16 -16.44 29.38
CA ALA A 151 -3.37 -15.85 29.92
C ALA A 151 -3.22 -14.36 30.21
N TYR A 152 -4.23 -13.59 29.79
CA TYR A 152 -4.34 -12.17 30.12
C TYR A 152 -5.79 -11.86 30.52
N HIS A 153 -5.98 -11.16 31.63
CA HIS A 153 -7.28 -10.76 32.14
C HIS A 153 -7.41 -9.24 32.13
N HIS A 154 -8.50 -8.74 31.59
CA HIS A 154 -8.83 -7.31 31.56
C HIS A 154 -10.34 -7.12 31.67
N ASN A 155 -10.76 -5.92 32.02
CA ASN A 155 -12.18 -5.54 32.18
C ASN A 155 -12.65 -4.51 31.13
N ASP A 156 -11.80 -4.14 30.15
CA ASP A 156 -12.15 -3.16 29.12
C ASP A 156 -13.02 -3.84 28.03
N PRO A 157 -14.28 -3.41 27.83
CA PRO A 157 -15.17 -3.99 26.82
C PRO A 157 -14.72 -3.68 25.38
N MET A 158 -13.80 -2.74 25.20
CA MET A 158 -13.23 -2.41 23.88
C MET A 158 -12.11 -3.36 23.46
N VAL A 159 -11.58 -4.15 24.40
CA VAL A 159 -10.48 -5.09 24.15
C VAL A 159 -11.03 -6.52 24.03
N LYS A 160 -10.66 -7.19 22.96
CA LYS A 160 -10.83 -8.63 22.80
C LYS A 160 -9.48 -9.30 22.81
N TYR A 161 -9.20 -10.12 23.80
CA TYR A 161 -8.00 -10.93 23.87
C TYR A 161 -8.30 -12.36 23.40
N VAL A 162 -7.48 -12.87 22.49
CA VAL A 162 -7.49 -14.26 22.02
C VAL A 162 -6.27 -14.93 22.61
N GLN A 163 -6.49 -15.74 23.64
CA GLN A 163 -5.42 -16.51 24.26
C GLN A 163 -4.97 -17.63 23.33
N CYS A 164 -3.68 -17.70 23.07
CA CYS A 164 -3.01 -18.72 22.28
C CYS A 164 -2.08 -19.57 23.16
N ASN A 165 -1.92 -20.84 22.80
CA ASN A 165 -1.11 -21.78 23.58
C ASN A 165 0.39 -21.56 23.35
N ASP A 166 0.77 -21.22 22.10
CA ASP A 166 2.12 -20.99 21.64
C ASP A 166 2.14 -20.07 20.40
N GLU A 167 3.31 -19.82 19.84
CA GLU A 167 3.46 -19.01 18.65
C GLU A 167 2.75 -19.59 17.42
N TYR A 168 2.77 -20.91 17.24
CA TYR A 168 2.11 -21.57 16.12
C TYR A 168 0.60 -21.31 16.12
N ASP A 169 -0.01 -21.45 17.29
CA ASP A 169 -1.42 -21.17 17.53
C ASP A 169 -1.73 -19.69 17.32
N LEU A 170 -0.91 -18.79 17.85
CA LEU A 170 -1.02 -17.35 17.67
C LEU A 170 -1.02 -16.95 16.20
N LEU A 171 0.00 -17.37 15.45
CA LEU A 171 0.14 -17.04 14.03
C LEU A 171 -1.00 -17.67 13.19
N THR A 172 -1.45 -18.88 13.53
CA THR A 172 -2.60 -19.51 12.87
C THR A 172 -3.87 -18.73 13.06
N HIS A 173 -4.18 -18.31 14.28
CA HIS A 173 -5.33 -17.46 14.59
C HIS A 173 -5.27 -16.13 13.86
N PHE A 174 -4.10 -15.48 13.88
CA PHE A 174 -3.90 -14.21 13.18
C PHE A 174 -4.11 -14.35 11.67
N VAL A 175 -3.48 -15.33 11.01
CA VAL A 175 -3.59 -15.53 9.55
C VAL A 175 -5.04 -15.84 9.16
N ASN A 176 -5.73 -16.67 9.91
CA ASN A 176 -7.15 -16.97 9.66
C ASN A 176 -8.02 -15.70 9.76
N PHE A 177 -7.81 -14.89 10.80
CA PHE A 177 -8.50 -13.61 10.93
C PHE A 177 -8.19 -12.66 9.77
N TRP A 178 -6.90 -12.48 9.46
CA TRP A 178 -6.43 -11.57 8.42
C TRP A 178 -6.91 -11.97 7.02
N SER A 179 -6.89 -13.25 6.70
CA SER A 179 -7.33 -13.76 5.40
C SER A 179 -8.82 -13.62 5.16
N HIS A 180 -9.63 -13.64 6.25
CA HIS A 180 -11.08 -13.55 6.14
C HIS A 180 -11.56 -12.13 5.79
N ASP A 181 -10.95 -11.12 6.40
CA ASP A 181 -11.37 -9.73 6.21
C ASP A 181 -10.19 -8.75 6.37
N PRO A 182 -9.27 -8.69 5.38
CA PRO A 182 -8.05 -7.88 5.47
C PRO A 182 -8.37 -6.37 5.52
N PRO A 183 -7.59 -5.57 6.29
CA PRO A 183 -7.73 -4.13 6.27
C PRO A 183 -7.30 -3.53 4.93
N GLU A 184 -7.81 -2.34 4.61
CA GLU A 184 -7.42 -1.58 3.42
C GLU A 184 -6.15 -0.76 3.66
N VAL A 185 -5.98 -0.30 4.89
CA VAL A 185 -4.81 0.47 5.33
C VAL A 185 -4.31 -0.10 6.65
N VAL A 186 -3.03 -0.38 6.70
CA VAL A 186 -2.33 -0.80 7.91
C VAL A 186 -1.35 0.30 8.28
N THR A 187 -1.34 0.70 9.53
CA THR A 187 -0.42 1.69 10.10
C THR A 187 0.12 1.23 11.44
N GLY A 188 1.15 1.88 11.95
CA GLY A 188 1.77 1.60 13.23
C GLY A 188 3.09 2.35 13.34
N TRP A 189 3.65 2.42 14.54
CA TRP A 189 4.98 3.00 14.72
C TRP A 189 6.02 2.09 14.08
N ASN A 190 6.74 2.59 13.06
CA ASN A 190 7.76 1.84 12.33
C ASN A 190 7.28 0.50 11.70
N CYS A 191 5.97 0.26 11.59
CA CYS A 191 5.41 -1.03 11.18
C CYS A 191 5.87 -1.49 9.78
N GLN A 192 6.16 -0.56 8.88
CA GLN A 192 6.66 -0.86 7.54
C GLN A 192 8.08 -1.46 7.56
N LEU A 193 8.92 -1.08 8.51
CA LEU A 193 10.32 -1.48 8.57
C LEU A 193 10.57 -2.61 9.57
N TYR A 194 9.68 -2.79 10.55
CA TYR A 194 9.85 -3.80 11.59
C TYR A 194 8.66 -4.77 11.68
N ASP A 195 7.50 -4.34 12.16
CA ASP A 195 6.39 -5.25 12.50
C ASP A 195 5.95 -6.12 11.33
N ILE A 196 5.64 -5.50 10.20
CA ILE A 196 5.15 -6.23 9.02
C ILE A 196 6.21 -7.17 8.44
N PRO A 197 7.47 -6.75 8.19
CA PRO A 197 8.49 -7.67 7.72
C PRO A 197 8.82 -8.79 8.71
N TYR A 198 8.85 -8.50 10.01
CA TYR A 198 9.10 -9.51 11.04
C TYR A 198 7.97 -10.54 11.06
N LEU A 199 6.73 -10.08 11.15
CA LEU A 199 5.54 -10.93 11.15
C LEU A 199 5.47 -11.82 9.90
N ALA A 200 5.67 -11.26 8.70
CA ALA A 200 5.68 -12.03 7.46
C ALA A 200 6.74 -13.15 7.47
N LYS A 201 7.97 -12.83 7.92
CA LYS A 201 9.04 -13.85 8.04
C LYS A 201 8.72 -14.91 9.08
N ARG A 202 8.12 -14.53 10.24
CA ARG A 202 7.71 -15.51 11.25
C ARG A 202 6.63 -16.44 10.74
N ILE A 203 5.62 -15.91 10.05
CA ILE A 203 4.57 -16.71 9.40
C ILE A 203 5.21 -17.74 8.44
N THR A 204 6.09 -17.29 7.55
CA THR A 204 6.80 -18.18 6.63
C THR A 204 7.60 -19.25 7.36
N ARG A 205 8.32 -18.88 8.42
CA ARG A 205 9.20 -19.79 9.17
C ARG A 205 8.44 -20.83 9.98
N VAL A 206 7.32 -20.44 10.58
CA VAL A 206 6.56 -21.28 11.52
C VAL A 206 5.44 -22.05 10.82
N LEU A 207 4.71 -21.41 9.90
CA LEU A 207 3.55 -22.00 9.21
C LEU A 207 3.89 -22.49 7.80
N GLY A 208 5.03 -22.10 7.24
CA GLY A 208 5.47 -22.46 5.88
C GLY A 208 5.11 -21.42 4.80
N GLU A 209 5.81 -21.51 3.65
CA GLU A 209 5.72 -20.54 2.55
C GLU A 209 4.32 -20.38 1.90
N LYS A 210 3.47 -21.41 2.00
CA LYS A 210 2.12 -21.35 1.40
C LYS A 210 1.14 -20.48 2.20
N THR A 211 1.53 -20.04 3.38
CA THR A 211 0.67 -19.33 4.33
C THR A 211 1.05 -17.85 4.47
N SER A 212 2.23 -17.46 3.99
CA SER A 212 2.75 -16.09 4.06
C SER A 212 2.33 -15.20 2.89
#